data_85f0fd2210d178c91a61ce82f9f79f57
#
_entry.id   85f0fd2210d178c91a61ce82f9f79f57
#
_cell.length_a   1.000
_cell.length_b   1.000
_cell.length_c   1.000
_cell.angle_alpha   90.00
_cell.angle_beta   90.00
_cell.angle_gamma   90.00
#
_symmetry.space_group_name_H-M   'P 1'
#
loop_
_entity.id
_entity.type
_entity.pdbx_description
1 polymer ?
#
loop_
_entity_poly.entity_id
_entity_poly.type
_entity_poly.pdbx_seq_one_letter_code
_entity_poly.pdbx_strand_id
1 'polypeptide(L)'
;MRVLGLDIGSRSVDAVWLEGGRPLDAAVADSGFDPQAAARAFIERGAHDFIVATGYGRHSARESFGCEVVTEIKAYATGAAVLFPQAASVLDIGGQDTKVIALGESGRVVDFEMNDK
;
A
#
# COMPACT_ATOMS: atom_id res chain seq x y z
N MET A 1 -17.16 8.23 1.57
CA MET A 1 -16.60 7.20 0.68
C MET A 1 -15.61 6.35 1.46
N ARG A 2 -15.75 5.06 1.34
CA ARG A 2 -14.88 4.12 2.04
C ARG A 2 -13.92 3.44 1.05
N VAL A 3 -12.63 3.47 1.36
CA VAL A 3 -11.59 2.92 0.51
C VAL A 3 -10.85 1.84 1.29
N LEU A 4 -10.64 0.70 0.65
CA LEU A 4 -9.79 -0.35 1.18
C LEU A 4 -8.45 -0.28 0.46
N GLY A 5 -7.39 -0.02 1.22
CA GLY A 5 -6.03 -0.05 0.69
C GLY A 5 -5.38 -1.39 1.03
N LEU A 6 -4.74 -2.01 0.05
CA LEU A 6 -4.09 -3.29 0.22
C LEU A 6 -2.64 -3.20 -0.25
N ASP A 7 -1.73 -3.65 0.60
CA ASP A 7 -0.34 -3.87 0.19
C ASP A 7 -0.13 -5.38 0.14
N ILE A 8 -0.04 -5.92 -1.07
CA ILE A 8 0.01 -7.36 -1.29
C ILE A 8 1.46 -7.76 -1.52
N GLY A 9 2.13 -8.13 -0.46
CA GLY A 9 3.53 -8.48 -0.48
C GLY A 9 3.78 -9.98 -0.48
N SER A 10 5.03 -10.36 -0.60
CA SER A 10 5.43 -11.76 -0.60
C SER A 10 5.39 -12.37 0.81
N ARG A 11 5.47 -11.55 1.86
CA ARG A 11 5.47 -12.02 3.24
C ARG A 11 4.17 -11.73 3.97
N SER A 12 3.60 -10.57 3.72
CA SER A 12 2.35 -10.19 4.38
C SER A 12 1.46 -9.44 3.41
N VAL A 13 0.18 -9.47 3.70
CA VAL A 13 -0.81 -8.62 3.06
C VAL A 13 -1.32 -7.68 4.14
N ASP A 14 -1.18 -6.39 3.89
CA ASP A 14 -1.56 -5.36 4.84
C ASP A 14 -2.79 -4.64 4.30
N ALA A 15 -3.73 -4.36 5.19
CA ALA A 15 -4.99 -3.73 4.80
C ALA A 15 -5.26 -2.52 5.66
N VAL A 16 -5.83 -1.48 5.08
CA VAL A 16 -6.32 -0.33 5.81
C VAL A 16 -7.66 0.10 5.19
N TRP A 17 -8.64 0.34 6.06
CA TRP A 17 -9.93 0.87 5.65
C TRP A 17 -9.98 2.34 6.02
N LEU A 18 -10.22 3.19 5.00
CA LEU A 18 -10.30 4.64 5.19
C LEU A 18 -11.72 5.10 4.90
N GLU A 19 -12.18 6.08 5.64
CA GLU A 19 -13.43 6.74 5.34
C GLU A 19 -13.22 8.25 5.42
N GLY A 20 -13.53 8.95 4.34
CA GLY A 20 -13.28 10.37 4.27
C GLY A 20 -11.82 10.74 4.49
N GLY A 21 -10.90 9.86 4.09
CA GLY A 21 -9.47 10.07 4.27
C GLY A 21 -8.94 9.72 5.65
N ARG A 22 -9.79 9.18 6.54
CA ARG A 22 -9.37 8.83 7.91
C ARG A 22 -9.33 7.31 8.08
N PRO A 23 -8.29 6.77 8.73
CA PRO A 23 -8.25 5.34 9.00
C PRO A 23 -9.37 4.92 9.95
N LEU A 24 -10.12 3.90 9.54
CA LEU A 24 -11.13 3.26 10.38
C LEU A 24 -10.57 2.04 11.08
N ASP A 25 -9.79 1.25 10.35
CA ASP A 25 -9.26 -0.01 10.83
C ASP A 25 -8.06 -0.40 9.98
N ALA A 26 -7.23 -1.27 10.51
CA ALA A 26 -6.07 -1.80 9.81
C ALA A 26 -5.82 -3.23 10.27
N ALA A 27 -5.27 -4.03 9.38
CA ALA A 27 -4.98 -5.43 9.69
C ALA A 27 -3.81 -5.92 8.86
N VAL A 28 -3.14 -6.95 9.36
CA VAL A 28 -2.02 -7.59 8.66
C VAL A 28 -2.26 -9.10 8.73
N ALA A 29 -2.02 -9.77 7.62
CA ALA A 29 -2.08 -11.23 7.56
C ALA A 29 -0.84 -11.74 6.82
N ASP A 30 -0.42 -12.96 7.15
CA ASP A 30 0.66 -13.60 6.40
C ASP A 30 0.19 -13.87 4.98
N SER A 31 1.08 -13.67 4.01
CA SER A 31 0.78 -13.99 2.62
C SER A 31 0.63 -15.49 2.39
N GLY A 32 1.39 -16.28 3.14
CA GLY A 32 1.37 -17.73 2.99
C GLY A 32 1.78 -18.13 1.57
N PHE A 33 1.13 -19.14 1.04
CA PHE A 33 1.38 -19.61 -0.32
C PHE A 33 0.51 -18.88 -1.34
N ASP A 34 -0.51 -18.16 -0.90
CA ASP A 34 -1.46 -17.50 -1.79
C ASP A 34 -1.83 -16.12 -1.22
N PRO A 35 -1.05 -15.10 -1.58
CA PRO A 35 -1.35 -13.75 -1.13
C PRO A 35 -2.72 -13.25 -1.57
N GLN A 36 -3.22 -13.76 -2.71
CA GLN A 36 -4.54 -13.35 -3.19
C GLN A 36 -5.66 -13.86 -2.28
N ALA A 37 -5.47 -15.01 -1.64
CA ALA A 37 -6.45 -15.52 -0.68
C ALA A 37 -6.53 -14.61 0.54
N ALA A 38 -5.39 -14.13 1.03
CA ALA A 38 -5.36 -13.19 2.15
C ALA A 38 -6.03 -11.87 1.76
N ALA A 39 -5.74 -11.37 0.56
CA ALA A 39 -6.37 -10.15 0.06
C ALA A 39 -7.89 -10.32 -0.06
N ARG A 40 -8.33 -11.46 -0.57
CA ARG A 40 -9.77 -11.76 -0.70
C ARG A 40 -10.47 -11.74 0.65
N ALA A 41 -9.83 -12.32 1.67
CA ALA A 41 -10.41 -12.33 3.01
C ALA A 41 -10.63 -10.92 3.54
N PHE A 42 -9.69 -9.99 3.27
CA PHE A 42 -9.87 -8.60 3.65
C PHE A 42 -10.99 -7.93 2.86
N ILE A 43 -11.07 -8.20 1.55
CA ILE A 43 -12.10 -7.62 0.71
C ILE A 43 -13.49 -8.04 1.18
N GLU A 44 -13.63 -9.29 1.60
CA GLU A 44 -14.91 -9.84 2.06
C GLU A 44 -15.28 -9.43 3.48
N ARG A 45 -14.33 -8.89 4.22
CA ARG A 45 -14.50 -8.58 5.63
C ARG A 45 -15.40 -7.38 5.91
N GLY A 46 -15.43 -6.40 5.01
CA GLY A 46 -16.21 -5.19 5.27
C GLY A 46 -16.60 -4.44 4.02
N ALA A 47 -17.46 -3.44 4.22
CA ALA A 47 -17.93 -2.62 3.12
C ALA A 47 -16.85 -1.65 2.64
N HIS A 48 -16.81 -1.43 1.34
CA HIS A 48 -15.93 -0.46 0.71
C HIS A 48 -16.52 -0.02 -0.62
N ASP A 49 -16.16 1.17 -1.06
CA ASP A 49 -16.57 1.68 -2.36
C ASP A 49 -15.49 1.46 -3.40
N PHE A 50 -14.21 1.53 -2.97
CA PHE A 50 -13.07 1.33 -3.86
C PHE A 50 -12.01 0.49 -3.17
N ILE A 51 -11.22 -0.20 -3.98
CA ILE A 51 -10.04 -0.94 -3.54
C ILE A 51 -8.85 -0.40 -4.29
N VAL A 52 -7.78 -0.05 -3.58
CA VAL A 52 -6.51 0.36 -4.17
C VAL A 52 -5.44 -0.60 -3.68
N ALA A 53 -4.70 -1.18 -4.60
CA ALA A 53 -3.67 -2.16 -4.27
C ALA A 53 -2.29 -1.68 -4.68
N THR A 54 -1.31 -2.04 -3.87
CA THR A 54 0.10 -1.86 -4.16
C THR A 54 0.83 -3.14 -3.79
N GLY A 55 2.14 -3.16 -3.99
CA GLY A 55 2.97 -4.30 -3.66
C GLY A 55 3.15 -5.25 -4.83
N TYR A 56 3.87 -6.33 -4.55
CA TYR A 56 4.23 -7.33 -5.54
C TYR A 56 2.99 -7.92 -6.22
N GLY A 57 1.93 -8.16 -5.47
CA GLY A 57 0.72 -8.80 -5.99
C GLY A 57 -0.34 -7.86 -6.56
N ARG A 58 -0.02 -6.57 -6.74
CA ARG A 58 -1.04 -5.60 -7.14
C ARG A 58 -1.68 -5.88 -8.49
N HIS A 59 -0.89 -6.34 -9.46
CA HIS A 59 -1.43 -6.60 -10.80
C HIS A 59 -2.35 -7.82 -10.82
N SER A 60 -1.99 -8.87 -10.09
CA SER A 60 -2.87 -10.02 -9.94
C SER A 60 -4.16 -9.65 -9.23
N ALA A 61 -4.07 -8.78 -8.22
CA ALA A 61 -5.25 -8.31 -7.51
C ALA A 61 -6.16 -7.50 -8.43
N ARG A 62 -5.58 -6.69 -9.30
CA ARG A 62 -6.35 -5.93 -10.27
C ARG A 62 -7.15 -6.85 -11.18
N GLU A 63 -6.52 -7.92 -11.66
CA GLU A 63 -7.19 -8.88 -12.54
C GLU A 63 -8.28 -9.65 -11.80
N SER A 64 -8.02 -10.06 -10.56
CA SER A 64 -8.94 -10.89 -9.78
C SER A 64 -10.09 -10.11 -9.17
N PHE A 65 -9.85 -8.87 -8.74
CA PHE A 65 -10.81 -8.11 -7.92
C PHE A 65 -11.22 -6.78 -8.54
N GLY A 66 -10.62 -6.39 -9.65
CA GLY A 66 -10.96 -5.14 -10.31
C GLY A 66 -10.53 -3.90 -9.56
N CYS A 67 -9.47 -3.99 -8.76
CA CYS A 67 -9.01 -2.86 -7.98
C CYS A 67 -8.12 -1.92 -8.79
N GLU A 68 -8.00 -0.67 -8.32
CA GLU A 68 -7.01 0.27 -8.83
C GLU A 68 -5.65 -0.12 -8.30
N VAL A 69 -4.58 0.21 -9.03
CA VAL A 69 -3.22 -0.08 -8.57
C VAL A 69 -2.39 1.19 -8.53
N VAL A 70 -1.47 1.23 -7.56
CA VAL A 70 -0.47 2.29 -7.45
C VAL A 70 0.88 1.64 -7.17
N THR A 71 1.95 2.33 -7.53
CA THR A 71 3.29 1.83 -7.24
C THR A 71 3.58 1.94 -5.74
N GLU A 72 4.51 1.13 -5.26
CA GLU A 72 4.93 1.20 -3.85
C GLU A 72 5.55 2.55 -3.54
N ILE A 73 6.32 3.10 -4.46
CA ILE A 73 6.95 4.41 -4.27
C ILE A 73 5.89 5.48 -4.03
N LYS A 74 4.84 5.50 -4.86
CA LYS A 74 3.76 6.46 -4.70
C LYS A 74 2.96 6.22 -3.41
N ALA A 75 2.72 4.97 -3.07
CA ALA A 75 1.98 4.63 -1.86
C ALA A 75 2.73 5.10 -0.62
N TYR A 76 4.03 4.83 -0.53
CA TYR A 76 4.85 5.27 0.60
C TYR A 76 4.92 6.78 0.68
N ALA A 77 5.13 7.45 -0.46
CA ALA A 77 5.20 8.91 -0.50
C ALA A 77 3.90 9.56 -0.01
N THR A 78 2.77 9.05 -0.51
CA THR A 78 1.46 9.59 -0.14
C THR A 78 1.17 9.36 1.34
N GLY A 79 1.42 8.15 1.83
CA GLY A 79 1.18 7.82 3.23
C GLY A 79 2.07 8.62 4.16
N ALA A 80 3.35 8.75 3.82
CA ALA A 80 4.28 9.52 4.65
C ALA A 80 3.87 11.00 4.70
N ALA A 81 3.43 11.56 3.59
CA ALA A 81 3.01 12.96 3.56
C ALA A 81 1.76 13.20 4.41
N VAL A 82 0.86 12.24 4.49
CA VAL A 82 -0.33 12.34 5.34
C VAL A 82 0.03 12.26 6.81
N LEU A 83 0.89 11.31 7.18
CA LEU A 83 1.27 11.10 8.57
C LEU A 83 2.28 12.12 9.06
N PHE A 84 3.17 12.57 8.19
CA PHE A 84 4.25 13.49 8.51
C PHE A 84 4.33 14.58 7.43
N PRO A 85 3.45 15.59 7.50
CA PRO A 85 3.35 16.58 6.41
C PRO A 85 4.64 17.33 6.08
N GLN A 86 5.59 17.33 7.02
CA GLN A 86 6.86 18.03 6.83
C GLN A 86 8.00 17.11 6.42
N ALA A 87 7.72 15.85 6.17
CA ALA A 87 8.76 14.91 5.75
C ALA A 87 9.34 15.34 4.42
N ALA A 88 10.68 15.35 4.35
CA ALA A 88 11.41 15.65 3.11
C ALA A 88 11.86 14.38 2.40
N SER A 89 11.94 13.26 3.11
CA SER A 89 12.35 11.99 2.52
C SER A 89 11.78 10.84 3.32
N VAL A 90 11.71 9.70 2.66
CA VAL A 90 11.27 8.44 3.26
C VAL A 90 12.38 7.43 3.06
N LEU A 91 12.75 6.74 4.13
CA LEU A 91 13.66 5.61 4.07
C LEU A 91 12.87 4.38 4.48
N ASP A 92 12.67 3.48 3.55
CA ASP A 92 11.96 2.23 3.81
C ASP A 92 12.94 1.07 3.73
N ILE A 93 13.10 0.38 4.84
CA ILE A 93 14.01 -0.76 4.93
C ILE A 93 13.14 -2.00 5.10
N GLY A 94 13.00 -2.75 4.02
CA GLY A 94 12.18 -3.95 4.02
C GLY A 94 13.01 -5.22 4.11
N GLY A 95 12.32 -6.34 4.10
CA GLY A 95 12.99 -7.65 4.14
C GLY A 95 13.72 -7.99 2.85
N GLN A 96 13.32 -7.41 1.74
CA GLN A 96 13.89 -7.73 0.43
C GLN A 96 14.48 -6.53 -0.28
N ASP A 97 14.06 -5.33 0.06
CA ASP A 97 14.58 -4.13 -0.59
C ASP A 97 14.67 -2.97 0.38
N THR A 98 15.38 -1.94 -0.06
CA THR A 98 15.48 -0.67 0.65
C THR A 98 15.15 0.42 -0.36
N LYS A 99 14.30 1.36 0.04
CA LYS A 99 13.89 2.47 -0.81
C LYS A 99 14.22 3.78 -0.13
N VAL A 100 14.70 4.74 -0.89
CA VAL A 100 14.87 6.11 -0.44
C VAL A 100 14.06 6.98 -1.39
N ILE A 101 13.15 7.76 -0.85
CA ILE A 101 12.25 8.59 -1.65
C ILE A 101 12.40 10.03 -1.20
N ALA A 102 12.73 10.92 -2.15
CA ALA A 102 12.78 12.34 -1.88
C ALA A 102 11.41 12.95 -2.19
N LEU A 103 10.87 13.70 -1.23
CA LEU A 103 9.54 14.29 -1.32
C LEU A 103 9.62 15.78 -1.59
N GLY A 104 8.75 16.25 -2.48
CA GLY A 104 8.51 17.65 -2.70
C GLY A 104 7.25 18.10 -1.98
N GLU A 105 6.67 19.21 -2.44
CA GLU A 105 5.45 19.75 -1.85
C GLU A 105 4.30 18.75 -1.99
N SER A 106 3.50 18.65 -0.94
CA SER A 106 2.30 17.80 -0.90
C SER A 106 2.61 16.32 -1.10
N GLY A 107 3.81 15.88 -0.76
CA GLY A 107 4.19 14.48 -0.87
C GLY A 107 4.49 14.02 -2.29
N ARG A 108 4.72 14.97 -3.21
CA ARG A 108 5.09 14.63 -4.57
C ARG A 108 6.47 13.99 -4.59
N VAL A 109 6.61 12.90 -5.32
CA VAL A 109 7.90 12.22 -5.46
C VAL A 109 8.78 13.04 -6.39
N VAL A 110 9.93 13.49 -5.87
CA VAL A 110 10.91 14.24 -6.66
C VAL A 110 11.94 13.29 -7.25
N ASP A 111 12.37 12.30 -6.48
CA ASP A 111 13.35 11.32 -6.90
C ASP A 111 13.28 10.12 -5.98
N PHE A 112 13.77 8.99 -6.44
CA PHE A 112 13.85 7.81 -5.58
C PHE A 112 14.94 6.87 -6.06
N GLU A 113 15.43 6.06 -5.12
CA GLU A 113 16.34 4.97 -5.41
C GLU A 113 15.87 3.73 -4.66
N MET A 114 16.05 2.59 -5.28
CA MET A 114 15.65 1.32 -4.70
C MET A 114 16.77 0.30 -4.89
N ASN A 115 17.08 -0.42 -3.82
CA ASN A 115 18.02 -1.52 -3.85
C ASN A 115 17.28 -2.77 -3.42
N ASP A 116 17.14 -3.72 -4.33
CA ASP A 116 16.31 -4.90 -4.14
C ASP A 116 17.12 -6.20 -4.04
N LYS A 117 18.31 -6.12 -3.50
CA LYS A 117 19.15 -7.31 -3.34
C LYS A 117 18.65 -8.20 -2.23
#